data_248a4562f25a6b7d908edf421ba42de7
#
_entry.id   248a4562f25a6b7d908edf421ba42de7
#
_cell.length_a   1.000
_cell.length_b   1.000
_cell.length_c   1.000
_cell.angle_alpha   90.00
_cell.angle_beta   90.00
_cell.angle_gamma   90.00
#
_symmetry.space_group_name_H-M   'P 1'
#
loop_
_entity.id
_entity.type
_entity.pdbx_description
1 polymer ?
#
loop_
_entity_poly.entity_id
_entity_poly.type
_entity_poly.pdbx_seq_one_letter_code
_entity_poly.pdbx_strand_id
1 'polypeptide(L)'
;MKIRYLKFKNWLLTLAATAMGIHFGSCAVEYGTPEATYHVKGTVSDPSGQPIPGIQISTYGYPRDTTDDQGSYSFAHQDMPTQPIPITFSDIDSTLNDSYQDTTVSLSTAGIPLEGGDGNWNFGHGLVKFDITLTPKS
;
A
#
# COMPACT_ATOMS: atom_id res chain seq x y z
N MET A 1 -30.26 13.85 55.15
CA MET A 1 -28.85 13.42 54.99
C MET A 1 -28.67 12.20 54.09
N LYS A 2 -29.50 11.19 54.16
CA LYS A 2 -29.36 10.00 53.33
C LYS A 2 -29.51 10.22 51.82
N ILE A 3 -30.36 11.15 51.39
CA ILE A 3 -30.60 11.49 50.01
C ILE A 3 -29.37 12.18 49.37
N ARG A 4 -28.69 13.04 50.09
CA ARG A 4 -27.46 13.71 49.61
C ARG A 4 -26.31 12.72 49.44
N TYR A 5 -26.20 11.76 50.32
CA TYR A 5 -25.17 10.70 50.23
C TYR A 5 -25.38 9.80 49.00
N LEU A 6 -26.60 9.39 48.76
CA LEU A 6 -26.93 8.54 47.58
C LEU A 6 -26.69 9.28 46.28
N LYS A 7 -27.05 10.55 46.18
CA LYS A 7 -26.79 11.38 44.97
C LYS A 7 -25.29 11.54 44.69
N PHE A 8 -24.52 11.74 45.75
CA PHE A 8 -23.07 11.88 45.63
C PHE A 8 -22.43 10.56 45.16
N LYS A 9 -22.85 9.46 45.73
CA LYS A 9 -22.36 8.11 45.35
C LYS A 9 -22.65 7.80 43.87
N ASN A 10 -23.85 8.09 43.42
CA ASN A 10 -24.24 7.83 42.02
C ASN A 10 -23.47 8.73 41.05
N TRP A 11 -23.24 10.00 41.44
CA TRP A 11 -22.44 10.91 40.65
C TRP A 11 -21.00 10.43 40.49
N LEU A 12 -20.39 9.94 41.57
CA LEU A 12 -19.04 9.41 41.58
C LEU A 12 -18.91 8.18 40.69
N LEU A 13 -19.87 7.26 40.73
CA LEU A 13 -19.89 6.06 39.88
C LEU A 13 -20.03 6.42 38.39
N THR A 14 -20.87 7.39 38.06
CA THR A 14 -21.03 7.86 36.68
C THR A 14 -19.75 8.49 36.17
N LEU A 15 -19.07 9.29 36.97
CA LEU A 15 -17.81 9.90 36.61
C LEU A 15 -16.72 8.87 36.33
N ALA A 16 -16.61 7.85 37.19
CA ALA A 16 -15.64 6.78 37.04
C ALA A 16 -15.87 5.96 35.75
N ALA A 17 -17.12 5.65 35.44
CA ALA A 17 -17.48 4.94 34.22
C ALA A 17 -17.15 5.73 32.96
N THR A 18 -17.41 7.04 32.99
CA THR A 18 -17.09 7.94 31.85
C THR A 18 -15.59 8.04 31.64
N ALA A 19 -14.81 8.16 32.71
CA ALA A 19 -13.35 8.23 32.62
C ALA A 19 -12.75 6.95 32.03
N MET A 20 -13.24 5.79 32.42
CA MET A 20 -12.80 4.51 31.86
C MET A 20 -13.17 4.37 30.38
N GLY A 21 -14.37 4.79 29.98
CA GLY A 21 -14.81 4.76 28.60
C GLY A 21 -13.94 5.61 27.66
N ILE A 22 -13.56 6.80 28.11
CA ILE A 22 -12.68 7.69 27.35
C ILE A 22 -11.29 7.05 27.20
N HIS A 23 -10.80 6.41 28.24
CA HIS A 23 -9.47 5.81 28.22
C HIS A 23 -9.39 4.63 27.21
N PHE A 24 -10.39 3.81 27.13
CA PHE A 24 -10.45 2.72 26.15
C PHE A 24 -10.58 3.23 24.71
N GLY A 25 -11.32 4.30 24.48
CA GLY A 25 -11.44 4.92 23.18
C GLY A 25 -10.13 5.51 22.67
N SER A 26 -9.34 6.13 23.53
CA SER A 26 -8.04 6.68 23.16
C SER A 26 -7.02 5.62 22.79
N CYS A 27 -7.00 4.49 23.49
CA CYS A 27 -6.07 3.38 23.18
C CYS A 27 -6.31 2.79 21.78
N ALA A 28 -7.56 2.69 21.33
CA ALA A 28 -7.88 2.13 20.02
C ALA A 28 -7.41 3.03 18.86
N VAL A 29 -7.25 4.33 19.08
CA VAL A 29 -6.82 5.30 18.06
C VAL A 29 -5.29 5.39 17.97
N GLU A 30 -4.57 5.12 19.05
CA GLU A 30 -3.11 5.25 19.12
C GLU A 30 -2.36 4.04 18.52
N TYR A 31 -3.00 2.90 18.42
CA TYR A 31 -2.39 1.69 17.85
C TYR A 31 -2.69 1.60 16.35
N GLY A 32 -2.02 2.46 15.54
CA GLY A 32 -2.06 2.36 14.09
C GLY A 32 -1.30 1.13 13.59
N THR A 33 -1.51 0.80 12.32
CA THR A 33 -0.73 -0.23 11.64
C THR A 33 0.61 0.35 11.21
N PRO A 34 1.75 -0.36 11.40
CA PRO A 34 3.03 0.07 10.84
C PRO A 34 2.93 0.22 9.33
N GLU A 35 3.44 1.33 8.80
CA GLU A 35 3.32 1.67 7.38
C GLU A 35 4.66 2.07 6.79
N ALA A 36 4.86 1.66 5.54
CA ALA A 36 5.93 2.15 4.68
C ALA A 36 5.35 2.46 3.31
N THR A 37 5.88 3.48 2.65
CA THR A 37 5.48 3.83 1.29
C THR A 37 6.58 3.41 0.34
N TYR A 38 6.24 2.51 -0.59
CA TYR A 38 7.17 2.06 -1.62
C TYR A 38 6.86 2.74 -2.93
N HIS A 39 7.86 3.42 -3.49
CA HIS A 39 7.78 4.01 -4.81
C HIS A 39 8.33 2.99 -5.80
N VAL A 40 7.44 2.40 -6.58
CA VAL A 40 7.79 1.36 -7.56
C VAL A 40 7.87 2.00 -8.92
N LYS A 41 8.99 1.76 -9.62
CA LYS A 41 9.17 2.23 -10.98
C LYS A 41 9.95 1.22 -11.80
N GLY A 42 9.75 1.26 -13.10
CA GLY A 42 10.47 0.37 -13.99
C GLY A 42 10.03 0.54 -15.43
N THR A 43 10.47 -0.41 -16.24
CA THR A 43 10.14 -0.45 -17.66
C THR A 43 9.61 -1.81 -18.05
N VAL A 44 8.73 -1.83 -19.03
CA VAL A 44 8.16 -3.04 -19.64
C VAL A 44 8.65 -3.11 -21.07
N SER A 45 9.23 -4.25 -21.44
CA SER A 45 9.78 -4.46 -22.79
C SER A 45 9.39 -5.82 -23.31
N ASP A 46 9.52 -5.99 -24.64
CA ASP A 46 9.36 -7.27 -25.31
C ASP A 46 10.69 -8.06 -25.28
N PRO A 47 10.71 -9.34 -25.74
CA PRO A 47 11.94 -10.13 -25.72
C PRO A 47 13.08 -9.56 -26.56
N SER A 48 12.80 -8.66 -27.51
CA SER A 48 13.85 -7.99 -28.31
C SER A 48 14.39 -6.72 -27.64
N GLY A 49 13.85 -6.35 -26.50
CA GLY A 49 14.25 -5.16 -25.75
C GLY A 49 13.50 -3.88 -26.14
N GLN A 50 12.48 -3.98 -26.99
CA GLN A 50 11.67 -2.84 -27.37
C GLN A 50 10.68 -2.49 -26.25
N PRO A 51 10.51 -1.21 -25.89
CA PRO A 51 9.55 -0.81 -24.90
C PRO A 51 8.11 -1.07 -25.35
N ILE A 52 7.24 -1.46 -24.41
CA ILE A 52 5.83 -1.72 -24.69
C ILE A 52 4.98 -0.64 -24.02
N PRO A 53 4.34 0.25 -24.79
CA PRO A 53 3.35 1.18 -24.23
C PRO A 53 2.01 0.48 -24.00
N GLY A 54 1.14 1.08 -23.20
CA GLY A 54 -0.24 0.59 -23.01
C GLY A 54 -0.39 -0.62 -22.09
N ILE A 55 0.63 -0.97 -21.33
CA ILE A 55 0.55 -2.05 -20.35
C ILE A 55 0.04 -1.48 -19.02
N GLN A 56 -1.07 -2.00 -18.53
CA GLN A 56 -1.62 -1.60 -17.25
C GLN A 56 -0.92 -2.33 -16.11
N ILE A 57 -0.49 -1.56 -15.13
CA ILE A 57 0.10 -2.08 -13.89
C ILE A 57 -0.95 -1.98 -12.80
N SER A 58 -1.24 -3.11 -12.13
CA SER A 58 -2.21 -3.15 -11.04
C SER A 58 -1.64 -3.90 -9.84
N THR A 59 -2.14 -3.54 -8.65
CA THR A 59 -1.84 -4.23 -7.40
C THR A 59 -3.14 -4.57 -6.70
N TYR A 60 -3.27 -5.80 -6.22
CA TYR A 60 -4.50 -6.28 -5.57
C TYR A 60 -5.77 -6.02 -6.40
N GLY A 61 -5.65 -6.09 -7.73
CA GLY A 61 -6.76 -5.84 -8.64
C GLY A 61 -7.08 -4.36 -8.90
N TYR A 62 -6.32 -3.44 -8.33
CA TYR A 62 -6.53 -2.00 -8.54
C TYR A 62 -5.50 -1.45 -9.52
N PRO A 63 -5.95 -0.80 -10.62
CA PRO A 63 -5.03 -0.15 -11.55
C PRO A 63 -4.23 0.96 -10.86
N ARG A 64 -2.92 1.00 -11.15
CA ARG A 64 -2.01 2.00 -10.58
C ARG A 64 -1.41 2.92 -11.63
N ASP A 65 -1.01 2.36 -12.76
CA ASP A 65 -0.38 3.11 -13.83
C ASP A 65 -0.53 2.35 -15.15
N THR A 66 -0.20 3.02 -16.24
CA THR A 66 -0.12 2.43 -17.58
C THR A 66 1.19 2.89 -18.20
N THR A 67 1.90 1.98 -18.87
CA THR A 67 3.20 2.33 -19.48
C THR A 67 3.05 3.38 -20.57
N ASP A 68 4.01 4.29 -20.62
CA ASP A 68 4.12 5.34 -21.64
C ASP A 68 4.80 4.82 -22.90
N ASP A 69 5.11 5.71 -23.84
CA ASP A 69 5.78 5.38 -25.13
C ASP A 69 7.17 4.79 -24.93
N GLN A 70 7.78 4.98 -23.79
CA GLN A 70 9.08 4.41 -23.43
C GLN A 70 8.95 3.15 -22.59
N GLY A 71 7.74 2.63 -22.42
CA GLY A 71 7.48 1.46 -21.60
C GLY A 71 7.61 1.72 -20.10
N SER A 72 7.69 2.97 -19.68
CA SER A 72 7.93 3.33 -18.29
C SER A 72 6.65 3.38 -17.47
N TYR A 73 6.75 2.96 -16.23
CA TYR A 73 5.66 3.04 -15.24
C TYR A 73 6.20 3.47 -13.88
N SER A 74 5.33 4.05 -13.05
CA SER A 74 5.64 4.36 -11.67
C SER A 74 4.37 4.49 -10.86
N PHE A 75 4.42 4.03 -9.60
CA PHE A 75 3.32 4.22 -8.65
C PHE A 75 3.85 4.15 -7.23
N ALA A 76 3.08 4.66 -6.28
CA ALA A 76 3.36 4.53 -4.86
C ALA A 76 2.40 3.52 -4.23
N HIS A 77 2.92 2.67 -3.36
CA HIS A 77 2.14 1.66 -2.65
C HIS A 77 2.46 1.73 -1.16
N GLN A 78 1.42 1.83 -0.35
CA GLN A 78 1.54 1.89 1.10
C GLN A 78 1.12 0.56 1.69
N ASP A 79 1.98 -0.02 2.52
CA ASP A 79 1.74 -1.32 3.14
C ASP A 79 2.59 -1.45 4.42
N MET A 80 2.40 -2.53 5.15
CA MET A 80 3.29 -2.87 6.24
C MET A 80 4.70 -3.11 5.72
N PRO A 81 5.74 -2.69 6.48
CA PRO A 81 7.12 -2.94 6.06
C PRO A 81 7.38 -4.42 5.80
N THR A 82 8.20 -4.70 4.80
CA THR A 82 8.62 -6.04 4.38
C THR A 82 7.53 -6.93 3.78
N GLN A 83 6.32 -6.42 3.59
CA GLN A 83 5.28 -7.18 2.88
C GLN A 83 5.56 -7.17 1.37
N PRO A 84 5.50 -8.33 0.71
CA PRO A 84 5.68 -8.36 -0.74
C PRO A 84 4.52 -7.66 -1.44
N ILE A 85 4.81 -7.04 -2.58
CA ILE A 85 3.83 -6.30 -3.37
C ILE A 85 3.49 -7.14 -4.60
N PRO A 86 2.25 -7.67 -4.72
CA PRO A 86 1.84 -8.36 -5.95
C PRO A 86 1.55 -7.32 -7.04
N ILE A 87 2.17 -7.50 -8.19
CA ILE A 87 2.00 -6.61 -9.33
C ILE A 87 1.57 -7.43 -10.53
N THR A 88 0.50 -7.01 -11.20
CA THR A 88 0.01 -7.62 -12.43
C THR A 88 0.21 -6.65 -13.58
N PHE A 89 0.80 -7.16 -14.65
CA PHE A 89 1.00 -6.47 -15.93
C PHE A 89 0.02 -7.01 -16.94
N SER A 90 -0.88 -6.15 -17.44
CA SER A 90 -1.95 -6.57 -18.37
C SER A 90 -1.97 -5.68 -19.60
N ASP A 91 -2.05 -6.31 -20.75
CA ASP A 91 -2.19 -5.61 -22.02
C ASP A 91 -3.66 -5.22 -22.23
N ILE A 92 -3.95 -3.93 -22.04
CA ILE A 92 -5.32 -3.41 -22.15
C ILE A 92 -5.62 -2.83 -23.54
N ASP A 93 -4.63 -2.72 -24.40
CA ASP A 93 -4.81 -2.15 -25.75
C ASP A 93 -4.47 -3.14 -26.86
N SER A 94 -4.73 -4.40 -26.65
CA SER A 94 -4.29 -5.55 -27.44
C SER A 94 -4.47 -5.43 -28.98
N THR A 95 -5.18 -4.41 -29.45
CA THR A 95 -5.38 -4.15 -30.88
C THR A 95 -4.40 -3.14 -31.45
N LEU A 96 -3.68 -2.38 -30.62
CA LEU A 96 -2.79 -1.29 -31.06
C LEU A 96 -1.32 -1.71 -31.12
N ASN A 97 -0.94 -2.64 -30.27
CA ASN A 97 0.41 -3.21 -30.23
C ASN A 97 0.27 -4.73 -30.22
N ASP A 98 1.38 -5.45 -30.31
CA ASP A 98 1.34 -6.90 -30.15
C ASP A 98 0.68 -7.27 -28.81
N SER A 99 -0.11 -8.35 -28.81
CA SER A 99 -0.77 -8.81 -27.61
C SER A 99 0.21 -9.54 -26.70
N TYR A 100 0.16 -9.23 -25.40
CA TYR A 100 1.03 -9.85 -24.40
C TYR A 100 0.22 -10.58 -23.35
N GLN A 101 0.80 -11.64 -22.80
CA GLN A 101 0.17 -12.42 -21.74
C GLN A 101 0.21 -11.64 -20.43
N ASP A 102 -0.88 -11.70 -19.67
CA ASP A 102 -0.92 -11.16 -18.32
C ASP A 102 0.13 -11.88 -17.47
N THR A 103 0.89 -11.10 -16.72
CA THR A 103 1.96 -11.61 -15.87
C THR A 103 1.84 -11.02 -14.48
N THR A 104 1.82 -11.87 -13.47
CA THR A 104 1.80 -11.43 -12.07
C THR A 104 3.12 -11.80 -11.41
N VAL A 105 3.72 -10.84 -10.74
CA VAL A 105 4.95 -11.03 -9.96
C VAL A 105 4.73 -10.54 -8.54
N SER A 106 5.47 -11.12 -7.61
CA SER A 106 5.48 -10.66 -6.22
C SER A 106 6.82 -9.99 -5.96
N LEU A 107 6.80 -8.66 -5.79
CA LEU A 107 8.02 -7.91 -5.51
C LEU A 107 8.37 -8.02 -4.04
N SER A 108 9.59 -8.46 -3.76
CA SER A 108 10.10 -8.45 -2.40
C SER A 108 10.46 -7.03 -1.98
N THR A 109 10.01 -6.62 -0.81
CA THR A 109 10.39 -5.35 -0.19
C THR A 109 11.41 -5.54 0.93
N ALA A 110 11.79 -6.77 1.21
CA ALA A 110 12.81 -7.08 2.22
C ALA A 110 14.16 -6.46 1.81
N GLY A 111 14.80 -5.77 2.74
CA GLY A 111 16.08 -5.13 2.47
C GLY A 111 16.02 -3.79 1.75
N ILE A 112 14.84 -3.30 1.39
CA ILE A 112 14.69 -1.97 0.80
C ILE A 112 14.92 -0.91 1.87
N PRO A 113 15.89 0.01 1.70
CA PRO A 113 16.11 1.10 2.66
C PRO A 113 14.89 2.03 2.73
N LEU A 114 14.48 2.39 3.93
CA LEU A 114 13.37 3.31 4.17
C LEU A 114 13.90 4.60 4.77
N GLU A 115 13.45 5.73 4.27
CA GLU A 115 13.89 7.06 4.71
C GLU A 115 12.69 7.96 5.00
N GLY A 116 12.88 8.94 5.88
CA GLY A 116 11.87 9.95 6.17
C GLY A 116 10.73 9.50 7.08
N GLY A 117 10.91 8.41 7.82
CA GLY A 117 9.93 7.95 8.80
C GLY A 117 9.93 8.78 10.07
N ASP A 118 8.90 8.61 10.90
CA ASP A 118 8.78 9.30 12.19
C ASP A 118 9.35 8.51 13.37
N GLY A 119 9.86 7.33 13.13
CA GLY A 119 10.42 6.44 14.16
C GLY A 119 9.39 5.65 14.95
N ASN A 120 8.11 5.82 14.67
CA ASN A 120 7.00 5.09 15.31
C ASN A 120 6.33 4.15 14.32
N TRP A 121 5.16 4.51 13.83
CA TRP A 121 4.37 3.69 12.92
C TRP A 121 4.66 3.98 11.44
N ASN A 122 5.19 5.15 11.14
CA ASN A 122 5.60 5.50 9.79
C ASN A 122 7.09 5.19 9.62
N PHE A 123 7.38 4.16 8.84
CA PHE A 123 8.74 3.71 8.56
C PHE A 123 9.40 4.49 7.41
N GLY A 124 8.65 5.35 6.72
CA GLY A 124 9.19 6.20 5.68
C GLY A 124 8.94 5.67 4.28
N HIS A 125 9.82 6.06 3.36
CA HIS A 125 9.70 5.81 1.93
C HIS A 125 10.87 4.97 1.43
N GLY A 126 10.57 4.00 0.56
CA GLY A 126 11.58 3.19 -0.12
C GLY A 126 11.37 3.21 -1.63
N LEU A 127 12.46 3.02 -2.37
CA LEU A 127 12.44 2.94 -3.83
C LEU A 127 12.62 1.49 -4.26
N VAL A 128 11.71 1.01 -5.11
CA VAL A 128 11.78 -0.32 -5.71
C VAL A 128 11.83 -0.13 -7.23
N LYS A 129 12.94 -0.56 -7.83
CA LYS A 129 13.08 -0.56 -9.29
C LYS A 129 12.86 -1.96 -9.81
N PHE A 130 11.92 -2.11 -10.76
CA PHE A 130 11.61 -3.41 -11.35
C PHE A 130 11.30 -3.27 -12.83
N ASP A 131 12.16 -3.89 -13.64
CA ASP A 131 11.99 -3.97 -15.09
C ASP A 131 11.54 -5.38 -15.46
N ILE A 132 10.63 -5.49 -16.43
CA ILE A 132 10.08 -6.80 -16.83
C ILE A 132 10.05 -6.92 -18.34
N THR A 133 10.23 -8.16 -18.81
CA THR A 133 10.03 -8.54 -20.21
C THR A 133 8.75 -9.36 -20.31
N LEU A 134 7.81 -8.93 -21.14
CA LEU A 134 6.56 -9.65 -21.35
C LEU A 134 6.66 -10.58 -22.56
N THR A 135 5.97 -11.71 -22.45
CA THR A 135 5.92 -12.71 -23.53
C THR A 135 4.71 -12.42 -24.42
N PRO A 136 4.90 -12.29 -25.74
CA PRO A 136 3.77 -12.15 -26.65
C PRO A 136 2.86 -13.37 -26.62
N LYS A 137 1.55 -13.15 -26.84
CA LYS A 137 0.61 -14.24 -27.04
C LYS A 137 0.90 -14.90 -28.38
N SER A 138 0.87 -16.21 -28.36
CA SER A 138 1.06 -17.01 -29.57
C SER A 138 -0.23 -17.14 -30.39
#